data_083ed35376e0a4b05ac5affc09eeac76
#
_entry.id   083ed35376e0a4b05ac5affc09eeac76
#
_cell.length_a   1.000
_cell.length_b   1.000
_cell.length_c   1.000
_cell.angle_alpha   90.00
_cell.angle_beta   90.00
_cell.angle_gamma   90.00
#
_symmetry.space_group_name_H-M   'P 1'
#
loop_
_entity.id
_entity.type
_entity.pdbx_description
1 polymer ?
#
loop_
_entity_poly.entity_id
_entity_poly.type
_entity_poly.pdbx_seq_one_letter_code
_entity_poly.pdbx_strand_id
1 'polypeptide(L)'
;QNSQYALARSFATTKVSLEENVLKEVTNAIITAQEKVVNAGNGTLSDDDRQSLATNLQGIRDQLMNLANSTDGNGRYIFAGYKTEAAAFDETTGTYNGGSTPISQQVDAARTMQISHTGTEVFDTFTSNAKPEPDGSAPETNLFKILDTAIAALNTPVEGDQTKADAFTAAMDKTNRGLSNSLNNVLTVRADLGIKLDELGKLDSLG
;
A
#
# COMPACT_ATOMS: atom_id res chain seq x y z
N GLN A 1 16.97 4.33 -34.04
CA GLN A 1 16.86 3.24 -33.08
C GLN A 1 17.20 3.71 -31.67
N ASN A 2 18.32 4.39 -31.49
CA ASN A 2 18.72 4.97 -30.20
C ASN A 2 17.73 6.03 -29.71
N SER A 3 17.18 6.85 -30.59
CA SER A 3 16.19 7.85 -30.22
C SER A 3 14.86 7.22 -29.79
N GLN A 4 14.50 6.09 -30.37
CA GLN A 4 13.32 5.34 -30.00
C GLN A 4 13.45 4.80 -28.58
N TYR A 5 14.59 4.21 -28.23
CA TYR A 5 14.83 3.70 -26.88
C TYR A 5 15.01 4.83 -25.87
N ALA A 6 15.63 5.95 -26.26
CA ALA A 6 15.72 7.13 -25.40
C ALA A 6 14.34 7.67 -25.04
N LEU A 7 13.40 7.70 -25.98
CA LEU A 7 12.02 8.11 -25.74
C LEU A 7 11.31 7.11 -24.81
N ALA A 8 11.50 5.81 -25.05
CA ALA A 8 10.94 4.75 -24.21
C ALA A 8 11.47 4.83 -22.77
N ARG A 9 12.78 5.10 -22.60
CA ARG A 9 13.39 5.28 -21.27
C ARG A 9 12.83 6.52 -20.57
N SER A 10 12.62 7.60 -21.29
CA SER A 10 12.00 8.82 -20.73
C SER A 10 10.59 8.53 -20.22
N PHE A 11 9.81 7.81 -21.01
CA PHE A 11 8.47 7.37 -20.59
C PHE A 11 8.53 6.46 -19.33
N ALA A 12 9.42 5.48 -19.35
CA ALA A 12 9.63 4.58 -18.21
C ALA A 12 10.04 5.35 -16.94
N THR A 13 10.97 6.30 -17.07
CA THR A 13 11.44 7.13 -15.95
C THR A 13 10.28 7.93 -15.36
N THR A 14 9.44 8.52 -16.19
CA THR A 14 8.26 9.28 -15.73
C THR A 14 7.30 8.38 -14.96
N LYS A 15 7.02 7.20 -15.48
CA LYS A 15 6.11 6.22 -14.85
C LYS A 15 6.65 5.74 -13.51
N VAL A 16 7.91 5.32 -13.47
CA VAL A 16 8.56 4.80 -12.26
C VAL A 16 8.66 5.91 -11.19
N SER A 17 9.01 7.12 -11.59
CA SER A 17 9.09 8.27 -10.68
C SER A 17 7.74 8.64 -10.09
N LEU A 18 6.68 8.58 -10.89
CA LEU A 18 5.33 8.85 -10.40
C LEU A 18 4.91 7.81 -9.35
N GLU A 19 5.14 6.54 -9.63
CA GLU A 19 4.83 5.47 -8.66
C GLU A 19 5.62 5.67 -7.37
N GLU A 20 6.94 5.96 -7.46
CA GLU A 20 7.77 6.22 -6.28
C GLU A 20 7.23 7.39 -5.45
N ASN A 21 6.83 8.48 -6.08
CA ASN A 21 6.26 9.63 -5.38
C ASN A 21 4.97 9.27 -4.64
N VAL A 22 4.09 8.48 -5.27
CA VAL A 22 2.85 8.02 -4.63
C VAL A 22 3.18 7.08 -3.46
N LEU A 23 4.12 6.14 -3.65
CA LEU A 23 4.46 5.18 -2.60
C LEU A 23 5.19 5.82 -1.41
N LYS A 24 5.85 6.94 -1.62
CA LYS A 24 6.41 7.75 -0.53
C LYS A 24 5.28 8.26 0.38
N GLU A 25 4.19 8.74 -0.19
CA GLU A 25 3.02 9.19 0.57
C GLU A 25 2.29 8.01 1.23
N VAL A 26 2.19 6.88 0.53
CA VAL A 26 1.65 5.63 1.10
C VAL A 26 2.45 5.21 2.33
N THR A 27 3.78 5.23 2.24
CA THR A 27 4.67 4.91 3.36
C THR A 27 4.37 5.78 4.57
N ASN A 28 4.27 7.09 4.38
CA ASN A 28 4.00 8.04 5.46
C ASN A 28 2.61 7.80 6.08
N ALA A 29 1.61 7.52 5.26
CA ALA A 29 0.26 7.24 5.74
C ALA A 29 0.21 5.94 6.58
N ILE A 30 0.91 4.89 6.17
CA ILE A 30 0.99 3.64 6.94
C ILE A 30 1.67 3.90 8.30
N ILE A 31 2.76 4.66 8.31
CA ILE A 31 3.46 5.01 9.56
C ILE A 31 2.54 5.77 10.50
N THR A 32 1.78 6.74 9.98
CA THR A 32 0.80 7.47 10.79
C THR A 32 -0.29 6.53 11.33
N ALA A 33 -0.76 5.59 10.53
CA ALA A 33 -1.72 4.58 11.00
C ALA A 33 -1.14 3.72 12.13
N GLN A 34 0.13 3.31 12.02
CA GLN A 34 0.81 2.57 13.09
C GLN A 34 0.84 3.35 14.40
N GLU A 35 1.12 4.66 14.34
CA GLU A 35 1.13 5.52 15.52
C GLU A 35 -0.25 5.57 16.19
N LYS A 36 -1.31 5.67 15.41
CA LYS A 36 -2.69 5.67 15.93
C LYS A 36 -3.05 4.35 16.60
N VAL A 37 -2.65 3.23 16.00
CA VAL A 37 -2.93 1.89 16.52
C VAL A 37 -2.15 1.65 17.82
N VAL A 38 -0.89 2.10 17.90
CA VAL A 38 -0.09 2.04 19.14
C VAL A 38 -0.77 2.87 20.24
N ASN A 39 -1.23 4.08 19.92
CA ASN A 39 -1.98 4.92 20.86
C ASN A 39 -3.24 4.22 21.36
N ALA A 40 -3.95 3.53 20.48
CA ALA A 40 -5.19 2.82 20.82
C ALA A 40 -4.95 1.69 21.82
N GLY A 41 -3.73 1.16 21.91
CA GLY A 41 -3.36 0.14 22.88
C GLY A 41 -3.23 0.66 24.31
N ASN A 42 -3.33 1.98 24.55
CA ASN A 42 -3.29 2.55 25.88
C ASN A 42 -4.54 2.19 26.66
N GLY A 43 -4.39 1.42 27.73
CA GLY A 43 -5.50 0.90 28.55
C GLY A 43 -6.27 1.97 29.32
N THR A 44 -5.81 3.23 29.34
CA THR A 44 -6.49 4.33 30.02
C THR A 44 -7.48 5.08 29.12
N LEU A 45 -7.57 4.75 27.83
CA LEU A 45 -8.48 5.39 26.91
C LEU A 45 -9.93 4.95 27.16
N SER A 46 -10.85 5.92 27.04
CA SER A 46 -12.29 5.67 27.09
C SER A 46 -12.80 5.13 25.75
N ASP A 47 -14.03 4.63 25.74
CA ASP A 47 -14.71 4.25 24.48
C ASP A 47 -14.81 5.45 23.53
N ASP A 48 -15.07 6.65 24.04
CA ASP A 48 -15.12 7.88 23.23
C ASP A 48 -13.75 8.21 22.63
N ASP A 49 -12.68 8.06 23.39
CA ASP A 49 -11.30 8.26 22.90
C ASP A 49 -10.99 7.28 21.75
N ARG A 50 -11.39 6.02 21.90
CA ARG A 50 -11.19 5.01 20.87
C ARG A 50 -11.99 5.33 19.60
N GLN A 51 -13.23 5.83 19.73
CA GLN A 51 -14.02 6.28 18.58
C GLN A 51 -13.36 7.45 17.84
N SER A 52 -12.73 8.36 18.58
CA SER A 52 -11.96 9.46 17.96
C SER A 52 -10.77 8.92 17.16
N LEU A 53 -10.07 7.90 17.68
CA LEU A 53 -9.00 7.24 16.94
C LEU A 53 -9.54 6.50 15.71
N ALA A 54 -10.73 5.91 15.80
CA ALA A 54 -11.41 5.29 14.63
C ALA A 54 -11.64 6.30 13.53
N THR A 55 -12.09 7.50 13.87
CA THR A 55 -12.31 8.59 12.91
C THR A 55 -10.98 9.01 12.25
N ASN A 56 -9.91 9.13 13.04
CA ASN A 56 -8.59 9.43 12.51
C ASN A 56 -8.11 8.34 11.55
N LEU A 57 -8.28 7.09 11.94
CA LEU A 57 -7.86 5.95 11.13
C LEU A 57 -8.68 5.82 9.83
N GLN A 58 -9.97 6.15 9.89
CA GLN A 58 -10.81 6.23 8.68
C GLN A 58 -10.28 7.28 7.71
N GLY A 59 -9.87 8.44 8.20
CA GLY A 59 -9.26 9.49 7.37
C GLY A 59 -7.97 9.01 6.69
N ILE A 60 -7.15 8.26 7.42
CA ILE A 60 -5.92 7.67 6.86
C ILE A 60 -6.25 6.62 5.81
N ARG A 61 -7.27 5.78 6.06
CA ARG A 61 -7.74 4.80 5.08
C ARG A 61 -8.23 5.49 3.80
N ASP A 62 -8.97 6.58 3.93
CA ASP A 62 -9.46 7.35 2.79
C ASP A 62 -8.30 7.94 1.99
N GLN A 63 -7.29 8.46 2.67
CA GLN A 63 -6.07 8.95 2.03
C GLN A 63 -5.35 7.84 1.27
N LEU A 64 -5.18 6.67 1.88
CA LEU A 64 -4.55 5.52 1.25
C LEU A 64 -5.35 5.03 0.05
N MET A 65 -6.68 5.04 0.14
CA MET A 65 -7.55 4.67 -0.98
C MET A 65 -7.38 5.64 -2.16
N ASN A 66 -7.31 6.94 -1.88
CA ASN A 66 -7.04 7.92 -2.93
C ASN A 66 -5.69 7.70 -3.58
N LEU A 67 -4.66 7.36 -2.79
CA LEU A 67 -3.32 7.06 -3.32
C LEU A 67 -3.32 5.78 -4.16
N ALA A 68 -4.02 4.74 -3.71
CA ALA A 68 -4.14 3.47 -4.44
C ALA A 68 -4.90 3.64 -5.76
N ASN A 69 -5.78 4.62 -5.84
CA ASN A 69 -6.52 4.98 -7.04
C ASN A 69 -5.92 6.21 -7.74
N SER A 70 -4.63 6.47 -7.55
CA SER A 70 -3.92 7.56 -8.23
C SER A 70 -3.95 7.39 -9.75
N THR A 71 -4.04 8.52 -10.44
CA THR A 71 -3.98 8.58 -11.90
C THR A 71 -2.74 9.34 -12.35
N ASP A 72 -2.31 9.07 -13.59
CA ASP A 72 -1.25 9.82 -14.23
C ASP A 72 -1.81 11.09 -14.89
N GLY A 73 -0.96 11.83 -15.62
CA GLY A 73 -1.36 13.06 -16.31
C GLY A 73 -2.42 12.88 -17.40
N ASN A 74 -2.67 11.64 -17.82
CA ASN A 74 -3.68 11.29 -18.82
C ASN A 74 -4.95 10.70 -18.20
N GLY A 75 -5.07 10.72 -16.88
CA GLY A 75 -6.23 10.17 -16.18
C GLY A 75 -6.26 8.65 -16.07
N ARG A 76 -5.16 7.97 -16.37
CA ARG A 76 -5.05 6.51 -16.28
C ARG A 76 -4.60 6.09 -14.89
N TYR A 77 -5.23 5.06 -14.35
CA TYR A 77 -4.94 4.54 -13.01
C TYR A 77 -3.61 3.78 -13.00
N ILE A 78 -2.68 4.21 -12.14
CA ILE A 78 -1.28 3.74 -12.18
C ILE A 78 -1.08 2.36 -11.56
N PHE A 79 -1.99 1.90 -10.70
CA PHE A 79 -1.90 0.58 -10.04
C PHE A 79 -2.88 -0.45 -10.61
N ALA A 80 -3.45 -0.20 -11.78
CA ALA A 80 -4.48 -1.05 -12.36
C ALA A 80 -3.95 -2.04 -13.42
N GLY A 81 -2.62 -2.20 -13.54
CA GLY A 81 -2.04 -2.98 -14.61
C GLY A 81 -2.44 -2.38 -15.97
N TYR A 82 -2.90 -3.22 -16.89
CA TYR A 82 -3.37 -2.75 -18.21
C TYR A 82 -4.83 -2.30 -18.22
N LYS A 83 -5.57 -2.45 -17.11
CA LYS A 83 -6.96 -1.97 -16.99
C LYS A 83 -7.01 -0.55 -16.45
N THR A 84 -6.38 0.39 -17.15
CA THR A 84 -6.10 1.75 -16.67
C THR A 84 -7.29 2.71 -16.72
N GLU A 85 -8.44 2.30 -17.25
CA GLU A 85 -9.60 3.18 -17.47
C GLU A 85 -10.56 3.26 -16.28
N ALA A 86 -10.45 2.35 -15.34
CA ALA A 86 -11.31 2.30 -14.16
C ALA A 86 -10.47 2.22 -12.89
N ALA A 87 -11.03 2.67 -11.77
CA ALA A 87 -10.36 2.68 -10.48
C ALA A 87 -9.82 1.29 -10.14
N ALA A 88 -8.58 1.23 -9.65
CA ALA A 88 -7.92 -0.02 -9.31
C ALA A 88 -8.61 -0.73 -8.15
N PHE A 89 -9.09 0.02 -7.16
CA PHE A 89 -9.70 -0.51 -5.94
C PHE A 89 -11.13 0.01 -5.76
N ASP A 90 -12.00 -0.86 -5.28
CA ASP A 90 -13.32 -0.46 -4.79
C ASP A 90 -13.13 0.33 -3.48
N GLU A 91 -13.66 1.54 -3.43
CA GLU A 91 -13.46 2.46 -2.29
C GLU A 91 -14.06 1.90 -1.00
N THR A 92 -15.17 1.20 -1.09
CA THR A 92 -15.91 0.69 0.07
C THR A 92 -15.29 -0.58 0.60
N THR A 93 -15.02 -1.55 -0.29
CA THR A 93 -14.58 -2.89 0.12
C THR A 93 -13.06 -3.05 0.17
N GLY A 94 -12.33 -2.19 -0.53
CA GLY A 94 -10.88 -2.36 -0.69
C GLY A 94 -10.51 -3.49 -1.64
N THR A 95 -11.46 -4.02 -2.41
CA THR A 95 -11.22 -5.10 -3.37
C THR A 95 -10.50 -4.57 -4.60
N TYR A 96 -9.48 -5.28 -5.05
CA TYR A 96 -8.75 -4.94 -6.27
C TYR A 96 -9.53 -5.38 -7.51
N ASN A 97 -9.79 -4.44 -8.41
CA ASN A 97 -10.53 -4.65 -9.66
C ASN A 97 -9.67 -4.43 -10.90
N GLY A 98 -8.38 -4.19 -10.72
CA GLY A 98 -7.45 -3.93 -11.83
C GLY A 98 -7.00 -5.20 -12.54
N GLY A 99 -6.07 -5.01 -13.47
CA GLY A 99 -5.44 -6.12 -14.19
C GLY A 99 -4.38 -6.82 -13.35
N SER A 100 -4.11 -8.07 -13.68
CA SER A 100 -3.13 -8.89 -12.95
C SER A 100 -1.72 -8.80 -13.52
N THR A 101 -1.55 -8.16 -14.68
CA THR A 101 -0.25 -8.07 -15.36
C THR A 101 0.34 -6.68 -15.19
N PRO A 102 1.55 -6.55 -14.60
CA PRO A 102 2.24 -5.27 -14.54
C PRO A 102 2.63 -4.80 -15.95
N ILE A 103 2.72 -3.47 -16.12
CA ILE A 103 3.11 -2.89 -17.40
C ILE A 103 4.62 -3.03 -17.57
N SER A 104 5.03 -3.48 -18.75
CA SER A 104 6.43 -3.59 -19.16
C SER A 104 6.71 -2.71 -20.37
N GLN A 105 7.93 -2.23 -20.48
CA GLN A 105 8.42 -1.37 -21.55
C GLN A 105 9.78 -1.84 -22.00
N GLN A 106 9.97 -1.97 -23.32
CA GLN A 106 11.31 -2.18 -23.87
C GLN A 106 12.07 -0.86 -23.81
N VAL A 107 13.14 -0.83 -23.04
CA VAL A 107 13.91 0.39 -22.73
C VAL A 107 15.28 0.40 -23.40
N ASP A 108 15.67 -0.73 -23.99
CA ASP A 108 16.89 -0.88 -24.76
C ASP A 108 16.74 -2.10 -25.67
N ALA A 109 17.68 -2.29 -26.60
CA ALA A 109 17.63 -3.38 -27.59
C ALA A 109 17.47 -4.76 -26.93
N ALA A 110 18.12 -4.97 -25.77
CA ALA A 110 18.12 -6.25 -25.07
C ALA A 110 17.46 -6.18 -23.69
N ARG A 111 16.74 -5.09 -23.37
CA ARG A 111 16.19 -4.91 -22.03
C ARG A 111 14.73 -4.50 -22.07
N THR A 112 13.86 -5.38 -21.54
CA THR A 112 12.46 -5.07 -21.24
C THR A 112 12.35 -4.93 -19.72
N MET A 113 11.71 -3.87 -19.26
CA MET A 113 11.61 -3.52 -17.85
C MET A 113 10.15 -3.43 -17.43
N GLN A 114 9.81 -4.01 -16.28
CA GLN A 114 8.54 -3.76 -15.62
C GLN A 114 8.57 -2.34 -15.04
N ILE A 115 7.67 -1.48 -15.49
CA ILE A 115 7.65 -0.05 -15.13
C ILE A 115 6.49 0.34 -14.23
N SER A 116 5.66 -0.61 -13.84
CA SER A 116 4.61 -0.39 -12.85
C SER A 116 4.42 -1.64 -12.01
N HIS A 117 3.78 -1.47 -10.86
CA HIS A 117 3.30 -2.57 -10.03
C HIS A 117 1.77 -2.56 -10.06
N THR A 118 1.16 -3.74 -9.99
CA THR A 118 -0.29 -3.83 -9.82
C THR A 118 -0.67 -3.46 -8.38
N GLY A 119 -1.92 -3.07 -8.18
CA GLY A 119 -2.42 -2.77 -6.84
C GLY A 119 -2.28 -3.95 -5.88
N THR A 120 -2.48 -5.17 -6.36
CA THR A 120 -2.27 -6.38 -5.54
C THR A 120 -0.83 -6.46 -5.04
N GLU A 121 0.15 -6.21 -5.91
CA GLU A 121 1.56 -6.29 -5.55
C GLU A 121 1.96 -5.27 -4.47
N VAL A 122 1.27 -4.12 -4.41
CA VAL A 122 1.59 -3.04 -3.46
C VAL A 122 0.75 -3.13 -2.19
N PHE A 123 -0.56 -3.32 -2.34
CA PHE A 123 -1.53 -3.13 -1.25
C PHE A 123 -2.10 -4.44 -0.70
N ASP A 124 -1.80 -5.58 -1.32
CA ASP A 124 -2.40 -6.86 -0.95
C ASP A 124 -1.41 -8.02 -1.06
N THR A 125 -0.15 -7.74 -0.73
CA THR A 125 0.93 -8.73 -0.78
C THR A 125 1.87 -8.48 0.41
N PHE A 126 2.36 -9.55 1.02
CA PHE A 126 3.41 -9.49 2.02
C PHE A 126 4.68 -10.14 1.49
N THR A 127 5.82 -9.70 1.98
CA THR A 127 7.11 -10.32 1.68
C THR A 127 7.23 -11.68 2.37
N SER A 128 8.19 -12.50 1.94
CA SER A 128 8.47 -13.80 2.56
C SER A 128 8.90 -13.69 4.03
N ASN A 129 9.34 -12.50 4.46
CA ASN A 129 9.77 -12.23 5.83
C ASN A 129 8.64 -11.67 6.71
N ALA A 130 7.40 -11.70 6.23
CA ALA A 130 6.25 -11.19 6.97
C ALA A 130 6.09 -11.90 8.31
N LYS A 131 5.70 -11.14 9.33
CA LYS A 131 5.41 -11.67 10.66
C LYS A 131 4.17 -12.56 10.57
N PRO A 132 4.25 -13.83 11.03
CA PRO A 132 3.11 -14.72 10.99
C PRO A 132 2.09 -14.37 12.09
N GLU A 133 0.87 -14.85 11.93
CA GLU A 133 -0.12 -14.80 13.01
C GLU A 133 0.26 -15.82 14.09
N PRO A 134 0.18 -15.45 15.39
CA PRO A 134 0.58 -16.34 16.49
C PRO A 134 -0.18 -17.66 16.54
N ASP A 135 -1.44 -17.67 16.06
CA ASP A 135 -2.29 -18.87 16.06
C ASP A 135 -2.09 -19.75 14.81
N GLY A 136 -1.18 -19.38 13.92
CA GLY A 136 -0.92 -20.11 12.68
C GLY A 136 -1.92 -19.88 11.56
N SER A 137 -2.91 -19.01 11.76
CA SER A 137 -3.86 -18.65 10.70
C SER A 137 -3.16 -17.82 9.62
N ALA A 138 -3.75 -17.79 8.41
CA ALA A 138 -3.26 -16.96 7.33
C ALA A 138 -3.45 -15.48 7.70
N PRO A 139 -2.41 -14.63 7.57
CA PRO A 139 -2.57 -13.21 7.84
C PRO A 139 -3.44 -12.54 6.76
N GLU A 140 -4.16 -11.49 7.15
CA GLU A 140 -4.83 -10.62 6.18
C GLU A 140 -3.76 -9.80 5.46
N THR A 141 -3.71 -9.87 4.15
CA THR A 141 -2.71 -9.17 3.34
C THR A 141 -3.20 -7.85 2.76
N ASN A 142 -4.52 -7.66 2.68
CA ASN A 142 -5.11 -6.45 2.10
C ASN A 142 -5.08 -5.30 3.11
N LEU A 143 -4.33 -4.24 2.80
CA LEU A 143 -4.15 -3.09 3.67
C LEU A 143 -5.48 -2.46 4.10
N PHE A 144 -6.43 -2.33 3.18
CA PHE A 144 -7.73 -1.72 3.48
C PHE A 144 -8.55 -2.56 4.44
N LYS A 145 -8.51 -3.87 4.30
CA LYS A 145 -9.19 -4.80 5.21
C LYS A 145 -8.53 -4.83 6.58
N ILE A 146 -7.20 -4.72 6.65
CA ILE A 146 -6.48 -4.57 7.91
C ILE A 146 -6.98 -3.32 8.66
N LEU A 147 -7.08 -2.19 7.96
CA LEU A 147 -7.56 -0.94 8.54
C LEU A 147 -9.03 -1.03 8.93
N ASP A 148 -9.88 -1.64 8.11
CA ASP A 148 -11.30 -1.81 8.40
C ASP A 148 -11.53 -2.62 9.67
N THR A 149 -10.76 -3.67 9.89
CA THR A 149 -10.81 -4.48 11.11
C THR A 149 -10.48 -3.63 12.34
N ALA A 150 -9.43 -2.81 12.25
CA ALA A 150 -9.03 -1.93 13.34
C ALA A 150 -10.09 -0.85 13.63
N ILE A 151 -10.65 -0.24 12.58
CA ILE A 151 -11.69 0.79 12.71
C ILE A 151 -12.94 0.19 13.40
N ALA A 152 -13.36 -1.01 12.98
CA ALA A 152 -14.49 -1.71 13.60
C ALA A 152 -14.24 -2.00 15.07
N ALA A 153 -13.04 -2.46 15.41
CA ALA A 153 -12.65 -2.72 16.80
C ALA A 153 -12.67 -1.46 17.66
N LEU A 154 -12.16 -0.35 17.13
CA LEU A 154 -12.13 0.95 17.81
C LEU A 154 -13.54 1.52 18.04
N ASN A 155 -14.49 1.19 17.19
CA ASN A 155 -15.89 1.61 17.31
C ASN A 155 -16.74 0.68 18.19
N THR A 156 -16.16 -0.41 18.70
CA THR A 156 -16.87 -1.34 19.56
C THR A 156 -16.60 -1.00 21.01
N PRO A 157 -17.63 -0.68 21.83
CA PRO A 157 -17.44 -0.37 23.25
C PRO A 157 -16.85 -1.55 24.01
N VAL A 158 -15.89 -1.29 24.89
CA VAL A 158 -15.22 -2.32 25.69
C VAL A 158 -15.23 -2.02 27.19
N GLU A 159 -15.65 -0.81 27.59
CA GLU A 159 -15.68 -0.43 28.99
C GLU A 159 -16.58 -1.37 29.81
N GLY A 160 -16.06 -1.84 30.94
CA GLY A 160 -16.78 -2.73 31.83
C GLY A 160 -16.93 -4.16 31.34
N ASP A 161 -16.27 -4.54 30.24
CA ASP A 161 -16.32 -5.90 29.69
C ASP A 161 -14.91 -6.39 29.37
N GLN A 162 -14.36 -7.24 30.23
CA GLN A 162 -12.99 -7.76 30.09
C GLN A 162 -12.82 -8.61 28.83
N THR A 163 -13.84 -9.39 28.47
CA THR A 163 -13.79 -10.23 27.25
C THR A 163 -13.65 -9.35 26.01
N LYS A 164 -14.43 -8.27 25.94
CA LYS A 164 -14.36 -7.33 24.83
C LYS A 164 -13.04 -6.55 24.83
N ALA A 165 -12.52 -6.19 26.01
CA ALA A 165 -11.22 -5.53 26.15
C ALA A 165 -10.08 -6.43 25.64
N ASP A 166 -10.13 -7.72 25.95
CA ASP A 166 -9.14 -8.71 25.48
C ASP A 166 -9.21 -8.88 23.96
N ALA A 167 -10.42 -8.95 23.40
CA ALA A 167 -10.63 -9.02 21.95
C ALA A 167 -10.11 -7.77 21.25
N PHE A 168 -10.31 -6.60 21.86
CA PHE A 168 -9.78 -5.32 21.34
C PHE A 168 -8.25 -5.34 21.31
N THR A 169 -7.61 -5.77 22.38
CA THR A 169 -6.14 -5.86 22.43
C THR A 169 -5.62 -6.80 21.35
N ALA A 170 -6.26 -7.95 21.17
CA ALA A 170 -5.88 -8.89 20.10
C ALA A 170 -6.06 -8.28 18.72
N ALA A 171 -7.11 -7.50 18.49
CA ALA A 171 -7.35 -6.81 17.22
C ALA A 171 -6.28 -5.75 16.95
N MET A 172 -5.86 -4.99 17.95
CA MET A 172 -4.79 -3.98 17.80
C MET A 172 -3.45 -4.65 17.52
N ASP A 173 -3.13 -5.74 18.19
CA ASP A 173 -1.91 -6.51 17.95
C ASP A 173 -1.88 -7.06 16.52
N LYS A 174 -2.99 -7.62 16.06
CA LYS A 174 -3.13 -8.12 14.69
C LYS A 174 -2.96 -6.99 13.67
N THR A 175 -3.55 -5.84 13.93
CA THR A 175 -3.44 -4.66 13.07
C THR A 175 -1.99 -4.17 13.02
N ASN A 176 -1.30 -4.11 14.15
CA ASN A 176 0.12 -3.72 14.19
C ASN A 176 0.99 -4.65 13.35
N ARG A 177 0.76 -5.97 13.45
CA ARG A 177 1.48 -6.93 12.60
C ARG A 177 1.18 -6.70 11.12
N GLY A 178 -0.10 -6.54 10.78
CA GLY A 178 -0.53 -6.31 9.40
C GLY A 178 0.04 -5.04 8.80
N LEU A 179 0.01 -3.94 9.54
CA LEU A 179 0.56 -2.66 9.08
C LEU A 179 2.09 -2.74 8.92
N SER A 180 2.77 -3.41 9.84
CA SER A 180 4.22 -3.63 9.76
C SER A 180 4.57 -4.46 8.51
N ASN A 181 3.82 -5.51 8.24
CA ASN A 181 4.02 -6.36 7.07
C ASN A 181 3.72 -5.62 5.77
N SER A 182 2.66 -4.83 5.75
CA SER A 182 2.30 -3.99 4.59
C SER A 182 3.38 -2.94 4.33
N LEU A 183 3.87 -2.28 5.37
CA LEU A 183 4.95 -1.30 5.25
C LEU A 183 6.21 -1.93 4.66
N ASN A 184 6.62 -3.10 5.16
CA ASN A 184 7.78 -3.80 4.63
C ASN A 184 7.63 -4.13 3.15
N ASN A 185 6.43 -4.52 2.73
CA ASN A 185 6.15 -4.79 1.32
C ASN A 185 6.27 -3.51 0.48
N VAL A 186 5.68 -2.41 0.92
CA VAL A 186 5.76 -1.12 0.21
C VAL A 186 7.21 -0.67 0.11
N LEU A 187 8.01 -0.80 1.17
CA LEU A 187 9.43 -0.44 1.14
C LEU A 187 10.21 -1.32 0.16
N THR A 188 9.87 -2.60 0.04
CA THR A 188 10.49 -3.51 -0.94
C THR A 188 10.15 -3.09 -2.37
N VAL A 189 8.90 -2.72 -2.62
CA VAL A 189 8.48 -2.19 -3.93
C VAL A 189 9.23 -0.90 -4.25
N ARG A 190 9.37 0.01 -3.30
CA ARG A 190 10.13 1.26 -3.49
C ARG A 190 11.60 1.01 -3.79
N ALA A 191 12.19 0.01 -3.13
CA ALA A 191 13.57 -0.38 -3.42
C ALA A 191 13.72 -0.86 -4.88
N ASP A 192 12.75 -1.64 -5.37
CA ASP A 192 12.71 -2.07 -6.78
C ASP A 192 12.62 -0.87 -7.73
N LEU A 193 11.78 0.10 -7.41
CA LEU A 193 11.66 1.32 -8.21
C LEU A 193 12.96 2.11 -8.24
N GLY A 194 13.66 2.21 -7.11
CA GLY A 194 14.96 2.87 -7.01
C GLY A 194 16.01 2.20 -7.89
N ILE A 195 16.04 0.87 -7.90
CA ILE A 195 16.94 0.10 -8.75
C ILE A 195 16.64 0.37 -10.23
N LYS A 196 15.38 0.43 -10.61
CA LYS A 196 14.96 0.70 -11.99
C LYS A 196 15.32 2.11 -12.43
N LEU A 197 15.14 3.11 -11.57
CA LEU A 197 15.55 4.49 -11.86
C LEU A 197 17.06 4.58 -12.07
N ASP A 198 17.84 3.88 -11.26
CA ASP A 198 19.30 3.81 -11.41
C ASP A 198 19.68 3.14 -12.73
N GLU A 199 19.06 2.03 -13.06
CA GLU A 199 19.28 1.30 -14.33
C GLU A 199 18.93 2.18 -15.53
N LEU A 200 17.80 2.88 -15.50
CA LEU A 200 17.40 3.80 -16.57
C LEU A 200 18.40 4.94 -16.76
N GLY A 201 18.91 5.50 -15.66
CA GLY A 201 19.95 6.51 -15.71
C GLY A 201 21.24 6.00 -16.35
N LYS A 202 21.64 4.78 -16.02
CA LYS A 202 22.83 4.14 -16.60
C LYS A 202 22.65 3.88 -18.10
N LEU A 203 21.50 3.41 -18.54
CA LEU A 203 21.21 3.19 -19.96
C LEU A 203 21.25 4.51 -20.74
N ASP A 204 20.73 5.59 -20.18
CA ASP A 204 20.81 6.93 -20.80
C ASP A 204 22.24 7.42 -20.94
N SER A 205 23.12 7.17 -19.96
CA SER A 205 24.53 7.58 -20.03
C SER A 205 25.32 6.80 -21.06
N LEU A 206 24.91 5.60 -21.40
CA LEU A 206 25.58 4.77 -22.41
C LEU A 206 25.13 5.09 -23.84
N GLY A 207 23.94 5.65 -23.97
CA GLY A 207 23.33 5.90 -25.27
C GLY A 207 23.24 7.29 -25.71
#